data_25fe48e4b9ec244c4ead4b0116016684
#
_entry.id   25fe48e4b9ec244c4ead4b0116016684
#
_cell.length_a   1.000
_cell.length_b   1.000
_cell.length_c   1.000
_cell.angle_alpha   90.00
_cell.angle_beta   90.00
_cell.angle_gamma   90.00
#
_symmetry.space_group_name_H-M   'P 1'
#
loop_
_entity.id
_entity.type
_entity.pdbx_description
1 polymer ?
#
loop_
_entity_poly.entity_id
_entity_poly.type
_entity_poly.pdbx_seq_one_letter_code
_entity_poly.pdbx_strand_id
1 'polypeptide(L)'
;MKYLHVQVWGEGERVVLIHGSNTEDAEFIWSQQRELAKQYQLIVPERRGYGKSPTREQQWKFEDDTQDMIALLGGGAHLVGLSSGGLIALLIAAQRPELVYSLTVIEPPVFGIAKDRPEVAKVIEAMKPVYMSSSTPETFIVGFMKALDQEIPEPVSLSSQHRKGIEATMGEPEPWEVTLPLENLAACSFPKLVVSGDWHPAFIITADILAQRLHAERLIIKGAGHGAQGTGKPFNDRLEALIKSAQEMRGKTNYEPGNSDRD
;
A
#
# COMPACT_ATOMS: atom_id res chain seq x y z
N MET A 1 12.70 21.27 -3.70
CA MET A 1 11.59 20.31 -3.44
C MET A 1 11.06 20.56 -2.03
N LYS A 2 9.75 20.66 -1.83
CA LYS A 2 9.18 20.67 -0.48
C LYS A 2 9.11 19.24 0.04
N TYR A 3 9.59 19.00 1.26
CA TYR A 3 9.60 17.69 1.90
C TYR A 3 8.17 17.24 2.25
N LEU A 4 7.94 15.93 2.27
CA LEU A 4 6.69 15.35 2.79
C LEU A 4 6.58 15.60 4.29
N HIS A 5 5.35 15.68 4.78
CA HIS A 5 5.09 15.53 6.20
C HIS A 5 5.21 14.05 6.56
N VAL A 6 6.06 13.73 7.52
CA VAL A 6 6.35 12.36 7.93
C VAL A 6 6.30 12.29 9.44
N GLN A 7 5.52 11.39 9.99
CA GLN A 7 5.58 11.05 11.40
C GLN A 7 6.52 9.85 11.59
N VAL A 8 7.28 9.86 12.67
CA VAL A 8 8.20 8.78 13.03
C VAL A 8 7.84 8.32 14.44
N TRP A 9 7.54 7.02 14.57
CA TRP A 9 7.20 6.41 15.86
C TRP A 9 8.21 5.34 16.20
N GLY A 10 8.76 5.39 17.42
CA GLY A 10 9.72 4.42 17.91
C GLY A 10 11.11 4.51 17.27
N GLU A 11 11.93 3.54 17.59
CA GLU A 11 13.30 3.38 17.12
C GLU A 11 13.56 1.93 16.71
N GLY A 12 14.64 1.67 15.97
CA GLY A 12 14.99 0.32 15.52
C GLY A 12 14.92 0.17 14.00
N GLU A 13 14.64 -1.05 13.55
CA GLU A 13 14.56 -1.35 12.13
C GLU A 13 13.36 -0.65 11.49
N ARG A 14 13.59 -0.12 10.30
CA ARG A 14 12.63 0.78 9.64
C ARG A 14 11.49 0.02 8.98
N VAL A 15 10.25 0.48 9.25
CA VAL A 15 9.02 0.03 8.60
C VAL A 15 8.32 1.25 8.00
N VAL A 16 8.15 1.31 6.69
CA VAL A 16 7.48 2.42 5.99
C VAL A 16 6.03 2.02 5.73
N LEU A 17 5.09 2.82 6.25
CA LEU A 17 3.64 2.58 6.21
C LEU A 17 2.98 3.53 5.23
N ILE A 18 2.65 3.08 4.01
CA ILE A 18 2.16 3.91 2.91
C ILE A 18 0.63 3.82 2.84
N HIS A 19 -0.05 4.93 3.09
CA HIS A 19 -1.51 5.00 3.05
C HIS A 19 -2.08 4.99 1.62
N GLY A 20 -3.37 4.67 1.50
CA GLY A 20 -4.12 4.63 0.25
C GLY A 20 -4.65 5.98 -0.22
N SER A 21 -5.51 5.95 -1.24
CA SER A 21 -6.28 7.09 -1.74
C SER A 21 -7.42 7.46 -0.78
N ASN A 22 -8.05 8.63 -0.97
CA ASN A 22 -9.14 9.16 -0.13
C ASN A 22 -8.80 9.25 1.37
N THR A 23 -7.51 9.23 1.73
CA THR A 23 -7.07 9.27 3.13
C THR A 23 -7.23 10.69 3.69
N GLU A 24 -7.88 10.80 4.83
CA GLU A 24 -7.98 12.04 5.60
C GLU A 24 -6.74 12.24 6.48
N ASP A 25 -6.31 11.18 7.17
CA ASP A 25 -5.22 11.22 8.14
C ASP A 25 -4.43 9.89 8.12
N ALA A 26 -3.16 9.96 7.75
CA ALA A 26 -2.27 8.80 7.73
C ALA A 26 -2.01 8.24 9.13
N GLU A 27 -1.94 9.11 10.15
CA GLU A 27 -1.78 8.68 11.55
C GLU A 27 -2.95 7.83 12.03
N PHE A 28 -4.18 8.23 11.69
CA PHE A 28 -5.38 7.47 12.02
C PHE A 28 -5.41 6.11 11.30
N ILE A 29 -5.07 6.09 10.00
CA ILE A 29 -5.03 4.86 9.19
C ILE A 29 -4.11 3.80 9.81
N TRP A 30 -2.98 4.21 10.37
CA TRP A 30 -1.96 3.34 10.94
C TRP A 30 -1.97 3.30 12.48
N SER A 31 -2.99 3.85 13.13
CA SER A 31 -3.07 3.96 14.59
C SER A 31 -2.94 2.60 15.31
N GLN A 32 -3.47 1.52 14.72
CA GLN A 32 -3.40 0.17 15.28
C GLN A 32 -1.99 -0.45 15.21
N GLN A 33 -1.10 0.09 14.36
CA GLN A 33 0.29 -0.36 14.26
C GLN A 33 1.21 0.37 15.23
N ARG A 34 0.72 1.40 15.94
CA ARG A 34 1.54 2.20 16.88
C ARG A 34 2.20 1.36 17.97
N GLU A 35 1.61 0.25 18.37
CA GLU A 35 2.20 -0.68 19.35
C GLU A 35 3.51 -1.32 18.86
N LEU A 36 3.69 -1.49 17.54
CA LEU A 36 4.91 -2.03 16.93
C LEU A 36 6.10 -1.05 17.08
N ALA A 37 5.82 0.23 17.37
CA ALA A 37 6.85 1.24 17.64
C ALA A 37 7.69 0.95 18.89
N LYS A 38 7.29 -0.02 19.70
CA LYS A 38 8.11 -0.52 20.82
C LYS A 38 9.36 -1.29 20.38
N GLN A 39 9.38 -1.77 19.12
CA GLN A 39 10.43 -2.63 18.57
C GLN A 39 10.98 -2.12 17.24
N TYR A 40 10.22 -1.30 16.51
CA TYR A 40 10.52 -0.86 15.16
C TYR A 40 10.40 0.66 15.05
N GLN A 41 11.14 1.23 14.08
CA GLN A 41 10.95 2.61 13.68
C GLN A 41 9.89 2.68 12.57
N LEU A 42 8.69 3.12 12.92
CA LEU A 42 7.59 3.27 11.96
C LEU A 42 7.68 4.64 11.29
N ILE A 43 7.81 4.66 9.98
CA ILE A 43 7.81 5.85 9.14
C ILE A 43 6.43 5.97 8.51
N VAL A 44 5.69 7.01 8.89
CA VAL A 44 4.30 7.22 8.48
C VAL A 44 4.21 8.51 7.65
N PRO A 45 4.49 8.45 6.34
CA PRO A 45 4.37 9.60 5.47
C PRO A 45 2.92 9.93 5.14
N GLU A 46 2.61 11.20 5.04
CA GLU A 46 1.48 11.69 4.27
C GLU A 46 1.95 11.86 2.82
N ARG A 47 1.32 11.16 1.89
CA ARG A 47 1.64 11.25 0.46
C ARG A 47 1.41 12.69 -0.03
N ARG A 48 2.11 13.08 -1.09
CA ARG A 48 1.97 14.42 -1.68
C ARG A 48 0.51 14.69 -2.10
N GLY A 49 -0.02 15.84 -1.72
CA GLY A 49 -1.43 16.19 -1.88
C GLY A 49 -2.32 15.85 -0.69
N TYR A 50 -1.86 14.99 0.24
CA TYR A 50 -2.63 14.59 1.42
C TYR A 50 -2.16 15.33 2.68
N GLY A 51 -3.06 15.46 3.65
CA GLY A 51 -2.80 15.98 4.98
C GLY A 51 -1.99 17.27 4.97
N LYS A 52 -0.86 17.28 5.68
CA LYS A 52 0.07 18.41 5.78
C LYS A 52 1.15 18.39 4.70
N SER A 53 1.22 17.34 3.88
CA SER A 53 2.18 17.28 2.79
C SER A 53 1.88 18.32 1.70
N PRO A 54 2.90 18.75 0.93
CA PRO A 54 2.74 19.71 -0.14
C PRO A 54 1.75 19.22 -1.20
N THR A 55 1.04 20.14 -1.84
CA THR A 55 0.18 19.84 -2.99
C THR A 55 1.00 19.39 -4.19
N ARG A 56 0.36 18.66 -5.08
CA ARG A 56 0.89 18.29 -6.40
C ARG A 56 0.83 19.50 -7.32
N GLU A 57 1.89 19.76 -8.05
CA GLU A 57 1.98 20.95 -8.93
C GLU A 57 1.63 20.63 -10.40
N GLN A 58 1.63 19.34 -10.80
CA GLN A 58 1.42 18.86 -12.17
C GLN A 58 0.57 17.59 -12.18
N GLN A 59 0.28 17.09 -13.41
CA GLN A 59 -0.33 15.78 -13.60
C GLN A 59 0.52 14.70 -12.90
N TRP A 60 -0.04 14.09 -11.86
CA TRP A 60 0.67 13.19 -10.96
C TRP A 60 0.61 11.75 -11.45
N LYS A 61 1.69 11.01 -11.23
CA LYS A 61 1.76 9.57 -11.51
C LYS A 61 2.17 8.82 -10.24
N PHE A 62 1.84 7.54 -10.15
CA PHE A 62 2.26 6.71 -9.02
C PHE A 62 3.79 6.57 -8.92
N GLU A 63 4.51 6.72 -10.04
CA GLU A 63 5.98 6.77 -10.07
C GLU A 63 6.53 7.98 -9.32
N ASP A 64 5.81 9.10 -9.28
CA ASP A 64 6.22 10.29 -8.52
C ASP A 64 6.09 10.04 -7.02
N ASP A 65 4.97 9.41 -6.57
CA ASP A 65 4.84 8.93 -5.19
C ASP A 65 5.95 7.90 -4.86
N THR A 66 6.28 7.02 -5.79
CA THR A 66 7.34 6.02 -5.64
C THR A 66 8.68 6.69 -5.34
N GLN A 67 9.06 7.74 -6.06
CA GLN A 67 10.31 8.49 -5.81
C GLN A 67 10.30 9.19 -4.44
N ASP A 68 9.17 9.79 -4.05
CA ASP A 68 9.03 10.40 -2.73
C ASP A 68 9.22 9.35 -1.60
N MET A 69 8.67 8.14 -1.77
CA MET A 69 8.77 7.08 -0.77
C MET A 69 10.15 6.41 -0.73
N ILE A 70 10.82 6.22 -1.88
CA ILE A 70 12.19 5.68 -1.94
C ILE A 70 13.13 6.53 -1.08
N ALA A 71 12.97 7.85 -1.06
CA ALA A 71 13.77 8.73 -0.22
C ALA A 71 13.63 8.46 1.29
N LEU A 72 12.56 7.78 1.71
CA LEU A 72 12.29 7.45 3.11
C LEU A 72 12.85 6.09 3.54
N LEU A 73 13.32 5.26 2.60
CA LEU A 73 13.80 3.90 2.92
C LEU A 73 15.14 3.88 3.66
N GLY A 74 15.96 4.95 3.54
CA GLY A 74 17.29 4.96 4.13
C GLY A 74 18.19 3.88 3.55
N GLY A 75 18.83 3.08 4.41
CA GLY A 75 19.65 1.93 4.02
C GLY A 75 18.83 0.65 3.74
N GLY A 76 17.50 0.73 3.78
CA GLY A 76 16.55 -0.33 3.55
C GLY A 76 15.44 -0.36 4.60
N ALA A 77 14.28 -0.91 4.23
CA ALA A 77 13.11 -0.94 5.08
C ALA A 77 12.16 -2.11 4.77
N HIS A 78 11.31 -2.43 5.74
CA HIS A 78 10.09 -3.20 5.50
C HIS A 78 9.03 -2.27 4.90
N LEU A 79 8.40 -2.67 3.79
CA LEU A 79 7.35 -1.90 3.14
C LEU A 79 5.98 -2.46 3.49
N VAL A 80 5.08 -1.58 3.90
CA VAL A 80 3.66 -1.90 4.12
C VAL A 80 2.82 -0.87 3.38
N GLY A 81 1.98 -1.31 2.48
CA GLY A 81 1.12 -0.40 1.70
C GLY A 81 -0.34 -0.83 1.69
N LEU A 82 -1.23 0.13 1.96
CA LEU A 82 -2.68 -0.04 1.88
C LEU A 82 -3.20 0.53 0.56
N SER A 83 -4.05 -0.22 -0.15
CA SER A 83 -4.73 0.26 -1.37
C SER A 83 -3.73 0.81 -2.39
N SER A 84 -3.88 2.05 -2.90
CA SER A 84 -2.88 2.70 -3.77
C SER A 84 -1.50 2.77 -3.12
N GLY A 85 -1.39 2.85 -1.79
CA GLY A 85 -0.12 2.70 -1.08
C GLY A 85 0.52 1.32 -1.30
N GLY A 86 -0.29 0.28 -1.45
CA GLY A 86 0.16 -1.07 -1.82
C GLY A 86 0.67 -1.14 -3.26
N LEU A 87 0.02 -0.44 -4.19
CA LEU A 87 0.52 -0.29 -5.56
C LEU A 87 1.86 0.43 -5.58
N ILE A 88 1.99 1.53 -4.82
CA ILE A 88 3.26 2.27 -4.68
C ILE A 88 4.35 1.38 -4.08
N ALA A 89 4.03 0.59 -3.04
CA ALA A 89 4.97 -0.36 -2.45
C ALA A 89 5.47 -1.42 -3.45
N LEU A 90 4.59 -1.92 -4.34
CA LEU A 90 4.98 -2.82 -5.44
C LEU A 90 5.91 -2.13 -6.44
N LEU A 91 5.64 -0.89 -6.81
CA LEU A 91 6.50 -0.10 -7.71
C LEU A 91 7.88 0.18 -7.08
N ILE A 92 7.94 0.50 -5.79
CA ILE A 92 9.20 0.65 -5.05
C ILE A 92 10.00 -0.66 -5.09
N ALA A 93 9.34 -1.76 -4.74
CA ALA A 93 9.98 -3.07 -4.70
C ALA A 93 10.50 -3.52 -6.07
N ALA A 94 9.84 -3.12 -7.16
CA ALA A 94 10.29 -3.37 -8.52
C ALA A 94 11.49 -2.50 -8.94
N GLN A 95 11.55 -1.24 -8.47
CA GLN A 95 12.63 -0.31 -8.83
C GLN A 95 13.88 -0.45 -7.96
N ARG A 96 13.71 -0.74 -6.68
CA ARG A 96 14.78 -0.75 -5.67
C ARG A 96 14.68 -1.97 -4.76
N PRO A 97 14.69 -3.19 -5.33
CA PRO A 97 14.55 -4.43 -4.57
C PRO A 97 15.61 -4.59 -3.48
N GLU A 98 16.80 -4.02 -3.67
CA GLU A 98 17.91 -4.06 -2.72
C GLU A 98 17.64 -3.24 -1.43
N LEU A 99 16.68 -2.32 -1.47
CA LEU A 99 16.26 -1.52 -0.31
C LEU A 99 15.04 -2.11 0.41
N VAL A 100 14.50 -3.25 -0.07
CA VAL A 100 13.29 -3.87 0.49
C VAL A 100 13.65 -5.08 1.33
N TYR A 101 13.37 -5.02 2.63
CA TYR A 101 13.59 -6.13 3.54
C TYR A 101 12.42 -7.12 3.56
N SER A 102 11.19 -6.63 3.48
CA SER A 102 9.97 -7.40 3.25
C SER A 102 8.91 -6.50 2.61
N LEU A 103 7.93 -7.11 1.95
CA LEU A 103 6.85 -6.42 1.28
C LEU A 103 5.50 -6.93 1.79
N THR A 104 4.68 -6.05 2.36
CA THR A 104 3.27 -6.32 2.71
C THR A 104 2.37 -5.39 1.92
N VAL A 105 1.43 -5.93 1.17
CA VAL A 105 0.42 -5.15 0.44
C VAL A 105 -0.98 -5.55 0.87
N ILE A 106 -1.81 -4.55 1.16
CA ILE A 106 -3.17 -4.71 1.65
C ILE A 106 -4.12 -4.19 0.58
N GLU A 107 -4.84 -5.10 -0.06
CA GLU A 107 -5.81 -4.80 -1.10
C GLU A 107 -5.35 -3.73 -2.13
N PRO A 108 -4.18 -3.90 -2.77
CA PRO A 108 -3.75 -2.96 -3.82
C PRO A 108 -4.73 -3.03 -5.00
N PRO A 109 -5.14 -1.87 -5.59
CA PRO A 109 -6.12 -1.83 -6.67
C PRO A 109 -5.51 -2.18 -8.03
N VAL A 110 -4.70 -3.24 -8.06
CA VAL A 110 -4.02 -3.76 -9.27
C VAL A 110 -4.96 -4.63 -10.10
N PHE A 111 -6.19 -4.20 -10.26
CA PHE A 111 -7.26 -4.92 -10.93
C PHE A 111 -6.92 -5.31 -12.38
N GLY A 112 -6.00 -4.60 -13.03
CA GLY A 112 -5.53 -4.92 -14.38
C GLY A 112 -4.99 -6.35 -14.54
N ILE A 113 -4.45 -6.96 -13.46
CA ILE A 113 -3.94 -8.35 -13.49
C ILE A 113 -5.06 -9.41 -13.48
N ALA A 114 -6.29 -9.00 -13.17
CA ALA A 114 -7.46 -9.86 -13.00
C ALA A 114 -8.68 -9.34 -13.82
N LYS A 115 -8.46 -8.47 -14.81
CA LYS A 115 -9.52 -7.80 -15.58
C LYS A 115 -10.44 -8.74 -16.40
N ASP A 116 -10.01 -9.98 -16.60
CA ASP A 116 -10.78 -11.05 -17.22
C ASP A 116 -11.79 -11.71 -16.26
N ARG A 117 -11.71 -11.40 -14.97
CA ARG A 117 -12.63 -11.92 -13.95
C ARG A 117 -13.86 -11.01 -13.88
N PRO A 118 -15.10 -11.56 -14.00
CA PRO A 118 -16.32 -10.75 -14.05
C PRO A 118 -16.48 -9.78 -12.89
N GLU A 119 -16.13 -10.20 -11.67
CA GLU A 119 -16.23 -9.40 -10.44
C GLU A 119 -15.28 -8.21 -10.48
N VAL A 120 -14.08 -8.40 -11.04
CA VAL A 120 -13.06 -7.34 -11.17
C VAL A 120 -13.42 -6.40 -12.32
N ALA A 121 -13.84 -6.94 -13.47
CA ALA A 121 -14.30 -6.15 -14.60
C ALA A 121 -15.46 -5.23 -14.21
N LYS A 122 -16.44 -5.72 -13.41
CA LYS A 122 -17.54 -4.91 -12.89
C LYS A 122 -17.05 -3.67 -12.13
N VAL A 123 -16.05 -3.84 -11.25
CA VAL A 123 -15.49 -2.73 -10.47
C VAL A 123 -14.77 -1.73 -11.37
N ILE A 124 -13.94 -2.21 -12.31
CA ILE A 124 -13.24 -1.34 -13.26
C ILE A 124 -14.24 -0.49 -14.06
N GLU A 125 -15.27 -1.11 -14.64
CA GLU A 125 -16.27 -0.40 -15.42
C GLU A 125 -17.07 0.60 -14.58
N ALA A 126 -17.36 0.28 -13.32
CA ALA A 126 -18.04 1.20 -12.40
C ALA A 126 -17.16 2.38 -11.96
N MET A 127 -15.84 2.16 -11.84
CA MET A 127 -14.86 3.20 -11.43
C MET A 127 -14.50 4.17 -12.55
N LYS A 128 -14.46 3.73 -13.82
CA LYS A 128 -14.09 4.57 -14.97
C LYS A 128 -14.84 5.91 -15.00
N PRO A 129 -16.17 5.97 -14.96
CA PRO A 129 -16.89 7.24 -14.98
C PRO A 129 -16.61 8.10 -13.75
N VAL A 130 -16.27 7.50 -12.60
CA VAL A 130 -15.93 8.24 -11.38
C VAL A 130 -14.65 9.05 -11.60
N TYR A 131 -13.60 8.42 -12.11
CA TYR A 131 -12.33 9.08 -12.42
C TYR A 131 -12.43 10.09 -13.56
N MET A 132 -13.23 9.78 -14.60
CA MET A 132 -13.32 10.61 -15.80
C MET A 132 -14.27 11.81 -15.68
N SER A 133 -15.31 11.72 -14.85
CA SER A 133 -16.46 12.64 -14.93
C SER A 133 -16.83 13.32 -13.62
N SER A 134 -16.26 12.90 -12.47
CA SER A 134 -16.57 13.55 -11.20
C SER A 134 -16.00 14.96 -11.15
N SER A 135 -16.83 15.96 -10.86
CA SER A 135 -16.46 17.38 -10.86
C SER A 135 -16.21 17.94 -9.46
N THR A 136 -16.64 17.24 -8.42
CA THR A 136 -16.46 17.65 -7.02
C THR A 136 -16.03 16.46 -6.15
N PRO A 137 -15.35 16.72 -5.02
CA PRO A 137 -15.00 15.67 -4.06
C PRO A 137 -16.19 14.86 -3.57
N GLU A 138 -17.34 15.50 -3.36
CA GLU A 138 -18.57 14.83 -2.92
C GLU A 138 -19.07 13.85 -3.98
N THR A 139 -19.17 14.28 -5.24
CA THR A 139 -19.62 13.38 -6.33
C THR A 139 -18.62 12.26 -6.57
N PHE A 140 -17.33 12.54 -6.43
CA PHE A 140 -16.28 11.54 -6.56
C PHE A 140 -16.41 10.46 -5.48
N ILE A 141 -16.47 10.84 -4.20
CA ILE A 141 -16.48 9.84 -3.12
C ILE A 141 -17.76 9.01 -3.11
N VAL A 142 -18.92 9.62 -3.43
CA VAL A 142 -20.17 8.88 -3.58
C VAL A 142 -20.05 7.84 -4.71
N GLY A 143 -19.58 8.25 -5.87
CA GLY A 143 -19.36 7.35 -7.02
C GLY A 143 -18.35 6.27 -6.71
N PHE A 144 -17.26 6.61 -6.05
CA PHE A 144 -16.20 5.68 -5.67
C PHE A 144 -16.71 4.58 -4.72
N MET A 145 -17.43 4.98 -3.67
CA MET A 145 -18.00 4.02 -2.71
C MET A 145 -19.07 3.13 -3.36
N LYS A 146 -19.93 3.73 -4.19
CA LYS A 146 -20.96 2.98 -4.95
C LYS A 146 -20.34 1.96 -5.91
N ALA A 147 -19.22 2.30 -6.56
CA ALA A 147 -18.52 1.36 -7.45
C ALA A 147 -17.93 0.14 -6.70
N LEU A 148 -17.78 0.25 -5.38
CA LEU A 148 -17.38 -0.84 -4.48
C LEU A 148 -18.56 -1.45 -3.72
N ASP A 149 -19.78 -1.31 -4.25
CA ASP A 149 -21.02 -1.80 -3.63
C ASP A 149 -21.19 -1.29 -2.16
N GLN A 150 -20.67 -0.07 -1.85
CA GLN A 150 -20.77 0.57 -0.54
C GLN A 150 -21.68 1.80 -0.62
N GLU A 151 -22.59 1.95 0.34
CA GLU A 151 -23.41 3.13 0.47
C GLU A 151 -22.83 4.07 1.53
N ILE A 152 -22.86 5.37 1.24
CA ILE A 152 -22.55 6.42 2.21
C ILE A 152 -23.75 7.35 2.33
N PRO A 153 -23.99 7.92 3.54
CA PRO A 153 -25.11 8.86 3.74
C PRO A 153 -24.99 10.08 2.82
N GLU A 154 -26.11 10.46 2.20
CA GLU A 154 -26.20 11.70 1.45
C GLU A 154 -27.13 12.70 2.16
N PRO A 155 -26.87 14.04 2.16
CA PRO A 155 -25.68 14.66 1.53
C PRO A 155 -24.39 14.37 2.28
N VAL A 156 -23.29 14.21 1.53
CA VAL A 156 -21.96 13.95 2.10
C VAL A 156 -21.43 15.24 2.73
N SER A 157 -20.97 15.14 3.98
CA SER A 157 -20.27 16.22 4.68
C SER A 157 -18.80 15.84 4.84
N LEU A 158 -17.90 16.60 4.19
CA LEU A 158 -16.47 16.37 4.22
C LEU A 158 -15.78 17.41 5.12
N SER A 159 -14.89 16.96 6.01
CA SER A 159 -13.94 17.85 6.64
C SER A 159 -13.03 18.49 5.58
N SER A 160 -12.40 19.62 5.89
CA SER A 160 -11.44 20.25 4.97
C SER A 160 -10.26 19.32 4.62
N GLN A 161 -9.84 18.51 5.58
CA GLN A 161 -8.73 17.58 5.41
C GLN A 161 -9.15 16.37 4.56
N HIS A 162 -10.34 15.81 4.79
CA HIS A 162 -10.87 14.73 3.97
C HIS A 162 -11.11 15.18 2.52
N ARG A 163 -11.70 16.38 2.34
CA ARG A 163 -11.85 17.01 1.02
C ARG A 163 -10.52 17.07 0.28
N LYS A 164 -9.45 17.56 0.93
CA LYS A 164 -8.11 17.63 0.36
C LYS A 164 -7.60 16.24 -0.08
N GLY A 165 -7.82 15.20 0.73
CA GLY A 165 -7.44 13.82 0.39
C GLY A 165 -8.19 13.29 -0.84
N ILE A 166 -9.49 13.59 -0.96
CA ILE A 166 -10.30 13.20 -2.12
C ILE A 166 -9.85 13.99 -3.37
N GLU A 167 -9.60 15.30 -3.27
CA GLU A 167 -9.06 16.11 -4.37
C GLU A 167 -7.71 15.59 -4.86
N ALA A 168 -6.85 15.13 -3.96
CA ALA A 168 -5.60 14.47 -4.33
C ALA A 168 -5.86 13.18 -5.09
N THR A 169 -6.83 12.36 -4.67
CA THR A 169 -7.23 11.13 -5.36
C THR A 169 -7.81 11.40 -6.75
N MET A 170 -8.63 12.42 -6.90
CA MET A 170 -9.17 12.84 -8.22
C MET A 170 -8.07 13.20 -9.23
N GLY A 171 -6.89 13.59 -8.75
CA GLY A 171 -5.71 13.84 -9.57
C GLY A 171 -4.82 12.62 -9.81
N GLU A 172 -5.15 11.46 -9.25
CA GLU A 172 -4.40 10.21 -9.47
C GLU A 172 -4.79 9.57 -10.82
N PRO A 173 -3.87 8.87 -11.49
CA PRO A 173 -4.22 8.04 -12.63
C PRO A 173 -5.04 6.82 -12.16
N GLU A 174 -5.70 6.19 -13.11
CA GLU A 174 -6.46 4.96 -12.90
C GLU A 174 -5.52 3.82 -12.48
N PRO A 175 -5.63 3.29 -11.25
CA PRO A 175 -4.64 2.35 -10.73
C PRO A 175 -4.64 0.99 -11.43
N TRP A 176 -5.75 0.61 -12.07
CA TRP A 176 -5.87 -0.65 -12.82
C TRP A 176 -5.15 -0.62 -14.18
N GLU A 177 -4.75 0.55 -14.67
CA GLU A 177 -3.97 0.70 -15.90
C GLU A 177 -2.45 0.59 -15.65
N VAL A 178 -2.01 0.58 -14.39
CA VAL A 178 -0.59 0.48 -14.04
C VAL A 178 -0.08 -0.93 -14.34
N THR A 179 0.97 -1.00 -15.15
CA THR A 179 1.67 -2.25 -15.45
C THR A 179 2.74 -2.54 -14.41
N LEU A 180 2.69 -3.72 -13.80
CA LEU A 180 3.67 -4.19 -12.82
C LEU A 180 4.56 -5.29 -13.43
N PRO A 181 5.89 -5.25 -13.20
CA PRO A 181 6.81 -6.32 -13.62
C PRO A 181 6.74 -7.49 -12.62
N LEU A 182 5.64 -8.24 -12.65
CA LEU A 182 5.34 -9.27 -11.64
C LEU A 182 6.38 -10.40 -11.61
N GLU A 183 6.97 -10.77 -12.76
CA GLU A 183 8.02 -11.77 -12.83
C GLU A 183 9.30 -11.32 -12.08
N ASN A 184 9.68 -10.06 -12.23
CA ASN A 184 10.82 -9.49 -11.51
C ASN A 184 10.55 -9.44 -10.00
N LEU A 185 9.34 -9.04 -9.61
CA LEU A 185 8.91 -9.03 -8.21
C LEU A 185 8.87 -10.45 -7.61
N ALA A 186 8.44 -11.45 -8.40
CA ALA A 186 8.42 -12.85 -7.96
C ALA A 186 9.84 -13.37 -7.69
N ALA A 187 10.81 -12.97 -8.53
CA ALA A 187 12.22 -13.36 -8.41
C ALA A 187 12.94 -12.73 -7.20
N CYS A 188 12.40 -11.67 -6.61
CA CYS A 188 13.00 -11.06 -5.41
C CYS A 188 12.96 -12.01 -4.21
N SER A 189 14.08 -12.10 -3.47
CA SER A 189 14.26 -13.03 -2.35
C SER A 189 13.60 -12.60 -1.05
N PHE A 190 13.28 -11.32 -0.88
CA PHE A 190 12.62 -10.85 0.34
C PHE A 190 11.21 -11.46 0.51
N PRO A 191 10.78 -11.75 1.74
CA PRO A 191 9.45 -12.30 2.00
C PRO A 191 8.35 -11.30 1.66
N LYS A 192 7.24 -11.84 1.14
CA LYS A 192 6.10 -11.07 0.62
C LYS A 192 4.80 -11.55 1.23
N LEU A 193 3.92 -10.62 1.60
CA LEU A 193 2.59 -10.89 2.15
C LEU A 193 1.54 -10.07 1.40
N VAL A 194 0.52 -10.75 0.90
CA VAL A 194 -0.66 -10.13 0.28
C VAL A 194 -1.86 -10.33 1.19
N VAL A 195 -2.43 -9.24 1.65
CA VAL A 195 -3.51 -9.21 2.64
C VAL A 195 -4.81 -8.71 2.02
N SER A 196 -5.93 -9.30 2.41
CA SER A 196 -7.27 -8.73 2.20
C SER A 196 -8.18 -8.98 3.39
N GLY A 197 -9.28 -8.21 3.48
CA GLY A 197 -10.47 -8.64 4.19
C GLY A 197 -11.24 -9.72 3.40
N ASP A 198 -12.42 -10.05 3.90
CA ASP A 198 -13.36 -10.98 3.24
C ASP A 198 -14.65 -10.30 2.78
N TRP A 199 -14.58 -9.00 2.50
CA TRP A 199 -15.74 -8.13 2.26
C TRP A 199 -16.14 -7.97 0.79
N HIS A 200 -15.18 -7.96 -0.15
CA HIS A 200 -15.46 -7.65 -1.55
C HIS A 200 -14.77 -8.62 -2.53
N PRO A 201 -15.53 -9.31 -3.41
CA PRO A 201 -14.97 -10.36 -4.28
C PRO A 201 -13.83 -9.89 -5.19
N ALA A 202 -13.90 -8.68 -5.76
CA ALA A 202 -12.85 -8.18 -6.65
C ALA A 202 -11.50 -8.03 -5.94
N PHE A 203 -11.47 -7.56 -4.70
CA PHE A 203 -10.23 -7.47 -3.92
C PHE A 203 -9.70 -8.85 -3.53
N ILE A 204 -10.58 -9.79 -3.14
CA ILE A 204 -10.19 -11.16 -2.80
C ILE A 204 -9.55 -11.84 -4.02
N ILE A 205 -10.21 -11.81 -5.17
CA ILE A 205 -9.72 -12.41 -6.42
C ILE A 205 -8.40 -11.80 -6.86
N THR A 206 -8.31 -10.47 -6.84
CA THR A 206 -7.09 -9.75 -7.21
C THR A 206 -5.94 -10.10 -6.26
N ALA A 207 -6.20 -10.15 -4.96
CA ALA A 207 -5.20 -10.52 -3.95
C ALA A 207 -4.74 -11.98 -4.11
N ASP A 208 -5.65 -12.92 -4.44
CA ASP A 208 -5.31 -14.33 -4.68
C ASP A 208 -4.39 -14.47 -5.90
N ILE A 209 -4.73 -13.82 -7.01
CA ILE A 209 -3.92 -13.81 -8.24
C ILE A 209 -2.56 -13.14 -7.98
N LEU A 210 -2.55 -12.00 -7.29
CA LEU A 210 -1.32 -11.28 -6.95
C LEU A 210 -0.40 -12.14 -6.08
N ALA A 211 -0.93 -12.75 -5.02
CA ALA A 211 -0.16 -13.63 -4.14
C ALA A 211 0.46 -14.80 -4.91
N GLN A 212 -0.31 -15.45 -5.78
CA GLN A 212 0.17 -16.53 -6.64
C GLN A 212 1.29 -16.05 -7.57
N ARG A 213 1.09 -14.91 -8.26
CA ARG A 213 2.05 -14.35 -9.21
C ARG A 213 3.36 -13.89 -8.56
N LEU A 214 3.30 -13.44 -7.31
CA LEU A 214 4.46 -12.97 -6.55
C LEU A 214 5.16 -14.08 -5.73
N HIS A 215 4.63 -15.29 -5.71
CA HIS A 215 5.03 -16.34 -4.75
C HIS A 215 4.99 -15.82 -3.31
N ALA A 216 3.96 -15.04 -2.99
CA ALA A 216 3.79 -14.39 -1.70
C ALA A 216 2.89 -15.21 -0.77
N GLU A 217 3.09 -15.04 0.53
CA GLU A 217 2.12 -15.52 1.51
C GLU A 217 0.78 -14.78 1.31
N ARG A 218 -0.34 -15.49 1.45
CA ARG A 218 -1.69 -14.96 1.34
C ARG A 218 -2.38 -14.96 2.68
N LEU A 219 -2.90 -13.81 3.11
CA LEU A 219 -3.67 -13.66 4.34
C LEU A 219 -5.05 -13.05 4.04
N ILE A 220 -6.11 -13.73 4.49
CA ILE A 220 -7.46 -13.18 4.56
C ILE A 220 -7.80 -12.95 6.03
N ILE A 221 -8.10 -11.71 6.40
CA ILE A 221 -8.54 -11.37 7.76
C ILE A 221 -10.07 -11.37 7.77
N LYS A 222 -10.64 -12.39 8.40
CA LYS A 222 -12.10 -12.57 8.47
C LYS A 222 -12.77 -11.43 9.22
N GLY A 223 -13.89 -10.94 8.67
CA GLY A 223 -14.65 -9.83 9.20
C GLY A 223 -14.02 -8.47 8.98
N ALA A 224 -12.87 -8.40 8.29
CA ALA A 224 -12.27 -7.14 7.93
C ALA A 224 -12.85 -6.60 6.61
N GLY A 225 -13.01 -5.27 6.53
CA GLY A 225 -13.24 -4.55 5.29
C GLY A 225 -11.94 -4.23 4.56
N HIS A 226 -11.96 -3.19 3.72
CA HIS A 226 -10.80 -2.71 2.94
C HIS A 226 -9.56 -2.39 3.80
N GLY A 227 -9.77 -1.83 5.00
CA GLY A 227 -8.70 -1.48 5.94
C GLY A 227 -8.33 -2.64 6.87
N ALA A 228 -7.87 -3.78 6.35
CA ALA A 228 -7.54 -4.96 7.14
C ALA A 228 -6.48 -4.71 8.24
N GLN A 229 -5.57 -3.73 8.07
CA GLN A 229 -4.63 -3.30 9.12
C GLN A 229 -5.33 -2.70 10.35
N GLY A 230 -6.54 -2.15 10.18
CA GLY A 230 -7.34 -1.58 11.26
C GLY A 230 -7.84 -2.63 12.27
N THR A 231 -7.71 -3.92 11.99
CA THR A 231 -8.04 -5.00 12.92
C THR A 231 -7.04 -5.11 14.08
N GLY A 232 -5.91 -4.39 14.02
CA GLY A 232 -4.89 -4.38 15.06
C GLY A 232 -4.17 -5.72 15.18
N LYS A 233 -4.32 -6.40 16.31
CA LYS A 233 -3.54 -7.60 16.62
C LYS A 233 -3.55 -8.70 15.54
N PRO A 234 -4.65 -9.08 14.90
CA PRO A 234 -4.64 -10.09 13.83
C PRO A 234 -3.72 -9.75 12.66
N PHE A 235 -3.65 -8.48 12.27
CA PHE A 235 -2.75 -8.00 11.24
C PHE A 235 -1.31 -7.84 11.77
N ASN A 236 -1.14 -7.22 12.94
CA ASN A 236 0.16 -6.90 13.52
C ASN A 236 0.99 -8.17 13.78
N ASP A 237 0.39 -9.24 14.31
CA ASP A 237 1.07 -10.51 14.54
C ASP A 237 1.65 -11.10 13.23
N ARG A 238 0.93 -10.99 12.13
CA ARG A 238 1.40 -11.49 10.83
C ARG A 238 2.49 -10.61 10.21
N LEU A 239 2.33 -9.28 10.33
CA LEU A 239 3.35 -8.34 9.91
C LEU A 239 4.65 -8.55 10.68
N GLU A 240 4.57 -8.70 12.00
CA GLU A 240 5.74 -8.95 12.84
C GLU A 240 6.42 -10.28 12.51
N ALA A 241 5.65 -11.34 12.26
CA ALA A 241 6.18 -12.63 11.83
C ALA A 241 6.94 -12.53 10.50
N LEU A 242 6.40 -11.76 9.53
CA LEU A 242 7.07 -11.51 8.25
C LEU A 242 8.38 -10.72 8.44
N ILE A 243 8.38 -9.69 9.28
CA ILE A 243 9.57 -8.90 9.61
C ILE A 243 10.65 -9.79 10.21
N LYS A 244 10.32 -10.63 11.19
CA LYS A 244 11.25 -11.57 11.83
C LYS A 244 11.85 -12.56 10.81
N SER A 245 11.00 -13.10 9.92
CA SER A 245 11.48 -13.97 8.83
C SER A 245 12.50 -13.27 7.93
N ALA A 246 12.23 -12.00 7.57
CA ALA A 246 13.17 -11.21 6.77
C ALA A 246 14.50 -10.95 7.49
N GLN A 247 14.46 -10.70 8.80
CA GLN A 247 15.65 -10.52 9.63
C GLN A 247 16.51 -11.80 9.67
N GLU A 248 15.89 -12.96 9.86
CA GLU A 248 16.57 -14.24 9.84
C GLU A 248 17.23 -14.55 8.50
N MET A 249 16.55 -14.26 7.39
CA MET A 249 17.10 -14.45 6.03
C MET A 249 18.33 -13.58 5.81
N ARG A 250 18.29 -12.30 6.19
CA ARG A 250 19.43 -11.37 6.05
C ARG A 250 20.58 -11.72 6.98
N GLY A 251 20.30 -12.19 8.20
CA GLY A 251 21.31 -12.67 9.13
C GLY A 251 22.10 -13.87 8.58
N LYS A 252 21.44 -14.78 7.87
CA LYS A 252 22.08 -15.93 7.22
C LYS A 252 22.96 -15.53 6.03
N THR A 253 22.54 -14.56 5.22
CA THR A 253 23.29 -14.08 4.06
C THR A 253 24.58 -13.36 4.46
N ASN A 254 24.62 -12.73 5.63
CA ASN A 254 25.83 -12.08 6.17
C ASN A 254 26.81 -13.05 6.83
N TYR A 255 26.47 -14.33 6.98
CA TYR A 255 27.29 -15.37 7.61
C TYR A 255 27.65 -16.48 6.59
N GLU A 256 28.10 -16.13 5.38
CA GLU A 256 28.90 -17.08 4.57
C GLU A 256 30.33 -17.04 5.11
N PRO A 257 30.85 -18.13 5.71
CA PRO A 257 32.24 -18.18 6.10
C PRO A 257 33.08 -18.10 4.82
N GLY A 258 33.90 -17.05 4.75
CA GLY A 258 34.87 -16.91 3.69
C GLY A 258 35.68 -18.23 3.57
N ASN A 259 35.72 -18.75 2.34
CA ASN A 259 36.48 -19.93 1.97
C ASN A 259 37.97 -19.68 2.27
N SER A 260 38.41 -20.07 3.47
CA SER A 260 39.81 -20.11 3.83
C SER A 260 40.36 -21.50 3.46
N ASP A 261 40.52 -21.75 2.16
CA ASP A 261 41.37 -22.81 1.66
C ASP A 261 42.31 -22.21 0.60
N ARG A 262 43.43 -21.74 1.10
CA ARG A 262 44.67 -21.67 0.32
C ARG A 262 45.81 -22.10 1.25
N ASP A 263 46.13 -23.33 1.13
CA ASP A 263 47.50 -23.85 1.31
C ASP A 263 47.98 -24.45 -0.01
#